data_d39baf29ac5146dd49ef6acdc571dd77
#
_entry.id   d39baf29ac5146dd49ef6acdc571dd77
#
_cell.length_a   1.000
_cell.length_b   1.000
_cell.length_c   1.000
_cell.angle_alpha   90.00
_cell.angle_beta   90.00
_cell.angle_gamma   90.00
#
_symmetry.space_group_name_H-M   'P 1'
#
loop_
_entity.id
_entity.type
_entity.pdbx_description
1 polymer ?
#
loop_
_entity_poly.entity_id
_entity_poly.type
_entity_poly.pdbx_seq_one_letter_code
_entity_poly.pdbx_strand_id
1 'polypeptide(L)'
;MVEVLNHCVCVDYILDHAQEPLTPKFIKDLHYQLVFGTVDDRRKRVAPGQYRSPKSSRKVPFMLPAEQISSKLKALIAEYEALTEVERRDILRFHVRFERIFPFEDCNGRIGRLILFKECLRHDVMPFIIDDKRRNRYLEGLREWDEDPGILTEVVMEAQSRFDAQIQLQTLSEHRHNFLSAGVMED
;
A
#
# COMPACT_ATOMS: atom_id res chain seq x y z
N MET A 1 -7.10 6.68 17.46
CA MET A 1 -8.39 6.79 16.74
C MET A 1 -8.25 7.51 15.40
N VAL A 2 -7.65 8.71 15.31
CA VAL A 2 -7.46 9.46 14.04
C VAL A 2 -6.72 8.64 12.96
N GLU A 3 -5.64 7.96 13.30
CA GLU A 3 -4.86 7.17 12.33
C GLU A 3 -5.66 6.03 11.69
N VAL A 4 -6.55 5.39 12.44
CA VAL A 4 -7.43 4.31 11.91
C VAL A 4 -8.44 4.90 10.94
N LEU A 5 -9.08 6.01 11.30
CA LEU A 5 -10.03 6.71 10.42
C LEU A 5 -9.34 7.20 9.15
N ASN A 6 -8.15 7.78 9.26
CA ASN A 6 -7.38 8.21 8.10
C ASN A 6 -7.02 7.04 7.18
N HIS A 7 -6.75 5.87 7.75
CA HIS A 7 -6.50 4.67 6.95
C HIS A 7 -7.74 4.25 6.15
N CYS A 8 -8.93 4.27 6.77
CA CYS A 8 -10.18 4.02 6.05
C CYS A 8 -10.40 5.03 4.92
N VAL A 9 -10.19 6.33 5.19
CA VAL A 9 -10.28 7.38 4.15
C VAL A 9 -9.31 7.12 2.99
N CYS A 10 -8.09 6.63 3.27
CA CYS A 10 -7.15 6.25 2.22
C CYS A 10 -7.66 5.06 1.39
N VAL A 11 -8.32 4.08 2.02
CA VAL A 11 -8.90 2.94 1.29
C VAL A 11 -10.05 3.41 0.40
N ASP A 12 -10.97 4.23 0.91
CA ASP A 12 -12.08 4.80 0.12
C ASP A 12 -11.53 5.59 -1.08
N TYR A 13 -10.52 6.45 -0.84
CA TYR A 13 -9.86 7.20 -1.92
C TYR A 13 -9.22 6.28 -2.97
N ILE A 14 -8.62 5.16 -2.57
CA ILE A 14 -8.06 4.17 -3.50
C ILE A 14 -9.16 3.50 -4.32
N LEU A 15 -10.29 3.13 -3.71
CA LEU A 15 -11.40 2.51 -4.43
C LEU A 15 -11.97 3.42 -5.50
N ASP A 16 -12.13 4.72 -5.19
CA ASP A 16 -12.63 5.72 -6.13
C ASP A 16 -11.66 5.97 -7.31
N HIS A 17 -10.34 5.78 -7.10
CA HIS A 17 -9.28 6.10 -8.08
C HIS A 17 -8.47 4.86 -8.50
N ALA A 18 -9.02 3.65 -8.31
CA ALA A 18 -8.27 2.41 -8.51
C ALA A 18 -7.69 2.28 -9.92
N GLN A 19 -8.47 2.71 -10.95
CA GLN A 19 -8.09 2.58 -12.36
C GLN A 19 -7.20 3.72 -12.89
N GLU A 20 -6.97 4.77 -12.09
CA GLU A 20 -6.14 5.89 -12.52
C GLU A 20 -4.65 5.52 -12.54
N PRO A 21 -3.86 6.10 -13.48
CA PRO A 21 -2.41 5.94 -13.48
C PRO A 21 -1.77 6.42 -12.18
N LEU A 22 -0.70 5.75 -11.78
CA LEU A 22 0.06 6.16 -10.61
C LEU A 22 0.80 7.47 -10.90
N THR A 23 0.69 8.43 -9.99
CA THR A 23 1.36 9.73 -10.12
C THR A 23 2.02 10.14 -8.80
N PRO A 24 3.06 11.01 -8.84
CA PRO A 24 3.62 11.58 -7.63
C PRO A 24 2.59 12.35 -6.79
N LYS A 25 1.58 12.95 -7.46
CA LYS A 25 0.48 13.65 -6.78
C LYS A 25 -0.38 12.68 -6.00
N PHE A 26 -0.82 11.57 -6.61
CA PHE A 26 -1.61 10.53 -5.96
C PHE A 26 -0.91 10.01 -4.69
N ILE A 27 0.38 9.72 -4.76
CA ILE A 27 1.19 9.25 -3.62
C ILE A 27 1.24 10.30 -2.50
N LYS A 28 1.37 11.57 -2.86
CA LYS A 28 1.34 12.68 -1.89
C LYS A 28 -0.03 12.88 -1.26
N ASP A 29 -1.10 12.72 -2.04
CA ASP A 29 -2.47 12.84 -1.56
C ASP A 29 -2.79 11.72 -0.56
N LEU A 30 -2.39 10.47 -0.84
CA LEU A 30 -2.49 9.36 0.12
C LEU A 30 -1.74 9.66 1.42
N HIS A 31 -0.51 10.15 1.32
CA HIS A 31 0.26 10.51 2.50
C HIS A 31 -0.38 11.67 3.27
N TYR A 32 -0.92 12.66 2.57
CA TYR A 32 -1.65 13.76 3.20
C TYR A 32 -2.83 13.24 4.01
N GLN A 33 -3.69 12.43 3.41
CA GLN A 33 -4.87 11.87 4.07
C GLN A 33 -4.48 11.00 5.27
N LEU A 34 -3.45 10.16 5.13
CA LEU A 34 -3.03 9.25 6.20
C LEU A 34 -2.49 9.99 7.42
N VAL A 35 -1.79 11.10 7.24
CA VAL A 35 -1.04 11.82 8.29
C VAL A 35 -1.81 12.99 8.86
N PHE A 36 -2.70 13.63 8.08
CA PHE A 36 -3.39 14.85 8.47
C PHE A 36 -4.16 14.68 9.80
N GLY A 37 -3.99 15.64 10.71
CA GLY A 37 -4.64 15.66 12.02
C GLY A 37 -4.14 14.62 13.03
N THR A 38 -3.11 13.84 12.70
CA THR A 38 -2.45 12.92 13.65
C THR A 38 -1.64 13.69 14.69
N VAL A 39 -1.15 12.99 15.71
CA VAL A 39 -0.29 13.60 16.74
C VAL A 39 1.01 14.12 16.14
N ASP A 40 1.59 13.40 15.17
CA ASP A 40 2.86 13.77 14.56
C ASP A 40 2.72 14.97 13.60
N ASP A 41 1.60 15.08 12.87
CA ASP A 41 1.25 16.28 12.12
C ASP A 41 1.11 17.49 13.07
N ARG A 42 0.28 17.39 14.11
CA ARG A 42 0.06 18.47 15.07
C ARG A 42 1.34 18.92 15.77
N ARG A 43 2.28 18.01 16.00
CA ARG A 43 3.61 18.30 16.55
C ARG A 43 4.63 18.76 15.51
N LYS A 44 4.22 18.88 14.24
CA LYS A 44 5.06 19.25 13.10
C LYS A 44 6.28 18.34 12.91
N ARG A 45 6.14 17.08 13.30
CA ARG A 45 7.18 16.04 13.09
C ARG A 45 7.13 15.48 11.68
N VAL A 46 5.92 15.37 11.12
CA VAL A 46 5.67 14.90 9.77
C VAL A 46 4.78 15.92 9.07
N ALA A 47 5.18 16.35 7.88
CA ALA A 47 4.40 17.26 7.06
C ALA A 47 3.52 16.47 6.09
N PRO A 48 2.16 16.54 6.20
CA PRO A 48 1.26 15.80 5.33
C PRO A 48 1.51 16.08 3.85
N GLY A 49 1.64 15.03 3.03
CA GLY A 49 1.85 15.14 1.59
C GLY A 49 3.21 15.70 1.14
N GLN A 50 4.15 15.92 2.06
CA GLN A 50 5.46 16.46 1.73
C GLN A 50 6.54 15.37 1.83
N TYR A 51 7.47 15.38 0.88
CA TYR A 51 8.65 14.54 0.99
C TYR A 51 9.51 14.97 2.17
N ARG A 52 10.27 14.03 2.74
CA ARG A 52 11.18 14.33 3.85
C ARG A 52 12.20 15.40 3.48
N SER A 53 12.56 16.19 4.48
CA SER A 53 13.53 17.25 4.36
C SER A 53 14.98 16.70 4.41
N PRO A 54 15.96 17.40 3.79
CA PRO A 54 17.39 17.14 4.01
C PRO A 54 17.81 17.22 5.48
N LYS A 55 17.03 17.92 6.30
CA LYS A 55 17.24 18.04 7.75
C LYS A 55 16.58 16.93 8.57
N SER A 56 16.04 15.91 7.91
CA SER A 56 15.44 14.75 8.57
C SER A 56 16.40 14.14 9.59
N SER A 57 15.92 13.91 10.80
CA SER A 57 16.68 13.24 11.84
C SER A 57 16.69 11.72 11.67
N ARG A 58 15.87 11.18 10.78
CA ARG A 58 15.84 9.73 10.48
C ARG A 58 17.08 9.32 9.71
N LYS A 59 17.83 8.40 10.29
CA LYS A 59 18.96 7.73 9.64
C LYS A 59 18.57 6.28 9.39
N VAL A 60 18.23 5.99 8.15
CA VAL A 60 18.07 4.60 7.69
C VAL A 60 19.31 4.26 6.87
N PRO A 61 19.96 3.10 7.07
CA PRO A 61 21.06 2.69 6.24
C PRO A 61 20.68 2.77 4.75
N PHE A 62 21.57 3.32 3.93
CA PHE A 62 21.37 3.48 2.47
C PHE A 62 20.23 4.41 2.06
N MET A 63 19.78 5.29 2.94
CA MET A 63 18.71 6.25 2.64
C MET A 63 19.13 7.20 1.51
N LEU A 64 18.28 7.32 0.49
CA LEU A 64 18.49 8.22 -0.64
C LEU A 64 18.58 9.68 -0.16
N PRO A 65 19.48 10.54 -0.68
CA PRO A 65 19.46 11.97 -0.41
C PRO A 65 18.09 12.60 -0.73
N ALA A 66 17.61 13.49 0.15
CA ALA A 66 16.26 14.06 0.03
C ALA A 66 16.04 14.80 -1.30
N GLU A 67 17.09 15.43 -1.82
CA GLU A 67 17.10 16.16 -3.09
C GLU A 67 16.82 15.26 -4.29
N GLN A 68 17.13 13.98 -4.18
CA GLN A 68 16.94 13.00 -5.25
C GLN A 68 15.57 12.31 -5.22
N ILE A 69 14.79 12.46 -4.14
CA ILE A 69 13.51 11.75 -3.97
C ILE A 69 12.57 12.04 -5.13
N SER A 70 12.35 13.31 -5.46
CA SER A 70 11.41 13.70 -6.49
C SER A 70 11.75 13.12 -7.86
N SER A 71 13.03 13.18 -8.25
CA SER A 71 13.49 12.66 -9.54
C SER A 71 13.45 11.14 -9.59
N LYS A 72 13.89 10.46 -8.54
CA LYS A 72 13.89 8.99 -8.46
C LYS A 72 12.47 8.42 -8.43
N LEU A 73 11.55 9.04 -7.68
CA LEU A 73 10.17 8.60 -7.64
C LEU A 73 9.46 8.82 -8.98
N LYS A 74 9.68 9.96 -9.64
CA LYS A 74 9.16 10.20 -10.99
C LYS A 74 9.69 9.19 -12.00
N ALA A 75 10.98 8.87 -11.96
CA ALA A 75 11.58 7.87 -12.83
C ALA A 75 10.99 6.47 -12.58
N LEU A 76 10.84 6.06 -11.31
CA LEU A 76 10.23 4.80 -10.94
C LEU A 76 8.79 4.67 -11.47
N ILE A 77 7.99 5.72 -11.31
CA ILE A 77 6.60 5.75 -11.79
C ILE A 77 6.58 5.69 -13.32
N ALA A 78 7.39 6.48 -14.01
CA ALA A 78 7.44 6.50 -15.47
C ALA A 78 7.85 5.14 -16.05
N GLU A 79 8.82 4.45 -15.46
CA GLU A 79 9.23 3.11 -15.84
C GLU A 79 8.09 2.09 -15.64
N TYR A 80 7.37 2.18 -14.52
CA TYR A 80 6.25 1.30 -14.21
C TYR A 80 5.05 1.54 -15.15
N GLU A 81 4.65 2.80 -15.36
CA GLU A 81 3.53 3.16 -16.23
C GLU A 81 3.80 2.92 -17.74
N ALA A 82 5.05 2.70 -18.12
CA ALA A 82 5.41 2.33 -19.49
C ALA A 82 5.22 0.82 -19.78
N LEU A 83 4.93 -0.01 -18.79
CA LEU A 83 4.65 -1.42 -18.98
C LEU A 83 3.31 -1.60 -19.71
N THR A 84 3.29 -2.42 -20.74
CA THR A 84 2.06 -2.73 -21.51
C THR A 84 1.19 -3.77 -20.79
N GLU A 85 1.81 -4.69 -20.08
CA GLU A 85 1.18 -5.69 -19.23
C GLU A 85 1.88 -5.66 -17.88
N VAL A 86 1.10 -5.68 -16.81
CA VAL A 86 1.61 -5.61 -15.43
C VAL A 86 1.20 -6.86 -14.68
N GLU A 87 2.19 -7.63 -14.26
CA GLU A 87 1.99 -8.80 -13.46
C GLU A 87 2.28 -8.54 -11.96
N ARG A 88 1.89 -9.49 -11.10
CA ARG A 88 2.21 -9.44 -9.65
C ARG A 88 3.67 -9.09 -9.39
N ARG A 89 4.61 -9.66 -10.15
CA ARG A 89 6.03 -9.43 -9.97
C ARG A 89 6.42 -7.97 -10.20
N ASP A 90 5.78 -7.30 -11.16
CA ASP A 90 6.07 -5.90 -11.47
C ASP A 90 5.55 -4.97 -10.38
N ILE A 91 4.36 -5.27 -9.83
CA ILE A 91 3.78 -4.58 -8.68
C ILE A 91 4.71 -4.72 -7.45
N LEU A 92 5.20 -5.93 -7.18
CA LEU A 92 6.14 -6.17 -6.08
C LEU A 92 7.48 -5.47 -6.29
N ARG A 93 8.01 -5.48 -7.52
CA ARG A 93 9.25 -4.77 -7.88
C ARG A 93 9.10 -3.27 -7.66
N PHE A 94 7.97 -2.70 -8.10
CA PHE A 94 7.66 -1.29 -7.83
C PHE A 94 7.62 -1.01 -6.33
N HIS A 95 6.92 -1.84 -5.57
CA HIS A 95 6.79 -1.70 -4.13
C HIS A 95 8.15 -1.72 -3.40
N VAL A 96 9.02 -2.68 -3.71
CA VAL A 96 10.38 -2.76 -3.13
C VAL A 96 11.19 -1.50 -3.45
N ARG A 97 11.16 -1.04 -4.69
CA ARG A 97 11.87 0.18 -5.10
C ARG A 97 11.32 1.44 -4.44
N PHE A 98 9.99 1.52 -4.25
CA PHE A 98 9.35 2.60 -3.50
C PHE A 98 9.81 2.62 -2.03
N GLU A 99 9.81 1.46 -1.36
CA GLU A 99 10.28 1.33 0.03
C GLU A 99 11.75 1.77 0.17
N ARG A 100 12.61 1.48 -0.82
CA ARG A 100 14.02 1.90 -0.83
C ARG A 100 14.21 3.41 -1.07
N ILE A 101 13.32 4.05 -1.83
CA ILE A 101 13.35 5.52 -1.99
C ILE A 101 13.06 6.21 -0.67
N PHE A 102 12.17 5.64 0.14
CA PHE A 102 11.80 6.16 1.46
C PHE A 102 11.42 7.65 1.41
N PRO A 103 10.36 8.03 0.65
CA PRO A 103 10.13 9.42 0.28
C PRO A 103 9.68 10.33 1.42
N PHE A 104 9.05 9.80 2.46
CA PHE A 104 8.44 10.60 3.52
C PHE A 104 9.19 10.50 4.85
N GLU A 105 8.94 11.46 5.74
CA GLU A 105 9.51 11.45 7.10
C GLU A 105 9.00 10.27 7.92
N ASP A 106 7.73 9.89 7.73
CA ASP A 106 7.13 8.69 8.32
C ASP A 106 6.10 8.05 7.37
N CYS A 107 5.50 6.95 7.79
CA CYS A 107 4.42 6.24 7.10
C CYS A 107 4.79 5.59 5.76
N ASN A 108 6.08 5.53 5.35
CA ASN A 108 6.48 4.97 4.07
C ASN A 108 5.94 3.56 3.86
N GLY A 109 6.11 2.64 4.81
CA GLY A 109 5.59 1.27 4.70
C GLY A 109 4.06 1.19 4.63
N ARG A 110 3.33 2.10 5.28
CA ARG A 110 1.86 2.18 5.16
C ARG A 110 1.46 2.65 3.76
N ILE A 111 2.09 3.70 3.26
CA ILE A 111 1.86 4.22 1.90
C ILE A 111 2.26 3.20 0.85
N GLY A 112 3.41 2.55 0.99
CA GLY A 112 3.85 1.49 0.07
C GLY A 112 2.83 0.36 -0.05
N ARG A 113 2.25 -0.11 1.06
CA ARG A 113 1.20 -1.13 1.05
C ARG A 113 -0.13 -0.63 0.49
N LEU A 114 -0.50 0.63 0.71
CA LEU A 114 -1.69 1.24 0.10
C LEU A 114 -1.55 1.36 -1.42
N ILE A 115 -0.37 1.75 -1.92
CA ILE A 115 -0.07 1.77 -3.35
C ILE A 115 -0.14 0.35 -3.93
N LEU A 116 0.45 -0.62 -3.24
CA LEU A 116 0.43 -2.02 -3.64
C LEU A 116 -1.01 -2.55 -3.74
N PHE A 117 -1.86 -2.24 -2.76
CA PHE A 117 -3.28 -2.58 -2.78
C PHE A 117 -3.99 -1.95 -4.00
N LYS A 118 -3.76 -0.66 -4.26
CA LYS A 118 -4.30 0.06 -5.41
C LYS A 118 -3.88 -0.57 -6.74
N GLU A 119 -2.60 -0.91 -6.90
CA GLU A 119 -2.10 -1.49 -8.15
C GLU A 119 -2.57 -2.94 -8.35
N CYS A 120 -2.79 -3.69 -7.27
CA CYS A 120 -3.46 -4.99 -7.36
C CYS A 120 -4.88 -4.84 -7.94
N LEU A 121 -5.66 -3.86 -7.45
CA LEU A 121 -7.01 -3.60 -7.99
C LEU A 121 -6.98 -3.14 -9.45
N ARG A 122 -6.03 -2.28 -9.82
CA ARG A 122 -5.90 -1.73 -11.17
C ARG A 122 -5.62 -2.80 -12.22
N HIS A 123 -4.86 -3.82 -11.85
CA HIS A 123 -4.35 -4.84 -12.76
C HIS A 123 -4.99 -6.23 -12.55
N ASP A 124 -6.15 -6.28 -11.90
CA ASP A 124 -6.90 -7.51 -11.61
C ASP A 124 -6.07 -8.59 -10.89
N VAL A 125 -5.09 -8.17 -10.10
CA VAL A 125 -4.32 -9.02 -9.21
C VAL A 125 -5.03 -9.08 -7.85
N MET A 126 -5.21 -10.28 -7.30
CA MET A 126 -5.84 -10.42 -5.98
C MET A 126 -5.12 -9.57 -4.93
N PRO A 127 -5.81 -8.64 -4.24
CA PRO A 127 -5.24 -7.88 -3.15
C PRO A 127 -4.86 -8.76 -1.95
N PHE A 128 -4.12 -8.21 -1.01
CA PHE A 128 -3.73 -8.91 0.21
C PHE A 128 -3.40 -7.97 1.35
N ILE A 129 -3.40 -8.53 2.57
CA ILE A 129 -3.04 -7.83 3.80
C ILE A 129 -1.90 -8.60 4.47
N ILE A 130 -0.81 -7.90 4.78
CA ILE A 130 0.29 -8.46 5.57
C ILE A 130 -0.05 -8.32 7.05
N ASP A 131 -0.35 -9.44 7.68
CA ASP A 131 -0.60 -9.52 9.12
C ASP A 131 0.71 -9.52 9.94
N ASP A 132 0.59 -9.34 11.26
CA ASP A 132 1.75 -9.28 12.16
C ASP A 132 2.58 -10.57 12.15
N LYS A 133 1.96 -11.72 11.92
CA LYS A 133 2.66 -13.02 11.88
C LYS A 133 3.63 -13.12 10.70
N ARG A 134 3.30 -12.47 9.57
CA ARG A 134 4.10 -12.46 8.33
C ARG A 134 5.03 -11.29 8.23
N ARG A 135 4.90 -10.31 9.12
CA ARG A 135 5.65 -9.05 9.05
C ARG A 135 7.15 -9.27 8.94
N ASN A 136 7.73 -10.15 9.74
CA ASN A 136 9.18 -10.38 9.73
C ASN A 136 9.65 -10.97 8.40
N ARG A 137 8.94 -11.98 7.87
CA ARG A 137 9.27 -12.60 6.59
C ARG A 137 9.03 -11.65 5.41
N TYR A 138 8.00 -10.81 5.49
CA TYR A 138 7.78 -9.73 4.53
C TYR A 138 8.95 -8.72 4.51
N LEU A 139 9.43 -8.28 5.67
CA LEU A 139 10.58 -7.37 5.77
C LEU A 139 11.89 -8.02 5.29
N GLU A 140 12.06 -9.30 5.52
CA GLU A 140 13.14 -10.11 4.95
C GLU A 140 13.05 -10.11 3.42
N GLY A 141 11.90 -10.42 2.84
CA GLY A 141 11.71 -10.44 1.39
C GLY A 141 11.90 -9.08 0.72
N LEU A 142 11.62 -7.95 1.41
CA LEU A 142 11.96 -6.62 0.91
C LEU A 142 13.47 -6.37 0.85
N ARG A 143 14.23 -6.89 1.84
CA ARG A 143 15.69 -6.73 1.88
C ARG A 143 16.39 -7.60 0.86
N GLU A 144 15.98 -8.87 0.79
CA GLU A 144 16.60 -9.90 -0.03
C GLU A 144 16.09 -9.93 -1.47
N TRP A 145 15.23 -8.99 -1.87
CA TRP A 145 14.57 -9.00 -3.18
C TRP A 145 15.50 -9.17 -4.37
N ASP A 146 16.68 -8.55 -4.35
CA ASP A 146 17.61 -8.62 -5.46
C ASP A 146 18.32 -9.98 -5.55
N GLU A 147 18.49 -10.67 -4.41
CA GLU A 147 19.12 -11.97 -4.30
C GLU A 147 18.07 -13.09 -4.44
N ASP A 148 16.96 -12.97 -3.74
CA ASP A 148 15.86 -13.96 -3.75
C ASP A 148 14.48 -13.29 -3.72
N PRO A 149 13.90 -12.96 -4.88
CA PRO A 149 12.53 -12.47 -4.98
C PRO A 149 11.48 -13.47 -4.50
N GLY A 150 11.84 -14.76 -4.38
CA GLY A 150 10.95 -15.83 -3.96
C GLY A 150 10.38 -15.59 -2.56
N ILE A 151 11.20 -15.10 -1.62
CA ILE A 151 10.79 -14.87 -0.23
C ILE A 151 9.56 -13.93 -0.16
N LEU A 152 9.63 -12.77 -0.81
CA LEU A 152 8.51 -11.82 -0.82
C LEU A 152 7.31 -12.38 -1.60
N THR A 153 7.57 -13.04 -2.71
CA THR A 153 6.53 -13.63 -3.57
C THR A 153 5.72 -14.67 -2.81
N GLU A 154 6.36 -15.58 -2.08
CA GLU A 154 5.69 -16.60 -1.27
C GLU A 154 4.80 -15.98 -0.19
N VAL A 155 5.34 -15.00 0.57
CA VAL A 155 4.58 -14.29 1.61
C VAL A 155 3.33 -13.64 1.03
N VAL A 156 3.46 -13.03 -0.13
CA VAL A 156 2.34 -12.36 -0.82
C VAL A 156 1.32 -13.39 -1.32
N MET A 157 1.76 -14.49 -1.93
CA MET A 157 0.85 -15.54 -2.39
C MET A 157 0.05 -16.17 -1.24
N GLU A 158 0.68 -16.44 -0.11
CA GLU A 158 -0.02 -16.90 1.10
C GLU A 158 -1.04 -15.87 1.59
N ALA A 159 -0.67 -14.58 1.62
CA ALA A 159 -1.54 -13.51 2.05
C ALA A 159 -2.74 -13.32 1.10
N GLN A 160 -2.53 -13.45 -0.22
CA GLN A 160 -3.59 -13.44 -1.24
C GLN A 160 -4.57 -14.59 -1.07
N SER A 161 -4.09 -15.81 -0.90
CA SER A 161 -4.95 -16.99 -0.71
C SER A 161 -5.85 -16.85 0.52
N ARG A 162 -5.33 -16.23 1.58
CA ARG A 162 -6.13 -15.96 2.81
C ARG A 162 -7.15 -14.85 2.62
N PHE A 163 -6.77 -13.80 1.91
CA PHE A 163 -7.67 -12.70 1.60
C PHE A 163 -8.84 -13.17 0.75
N ASP A 164 -8.57 -13.97 -0.28
CA ASP A 164 -9.59 -14.61 -1.12
C ASP A 164 -10.55 -15.48 -0.30
N ALA A 165 -10.01 -16.35 0.56
CA ALA A 165 -10.83 -17.17 1.45
C ALA A 165 -11.72 -16.35 2.40
N GLN A 166 -11.23 -15.21 2.89
CA GLN A 166 -12.02 -14.31 3.74
C GLN A 166 -13.17 -13.65 2.97
N ILE A 167 -12.90 -13.17 1.75
CA ILE A 167 -13.94 -12.59 0.88
C ILE A 167 -15.03 -13.63 0.58
N GLN A 168 -14.64 -14.87 0.21
CA GLN A 168 -15.59 -15.94 -0.09
C GLN A 168 -16.48 -16.25 1.12
N LEU A 169 -15.91 -16.36 2.32
CA LEU A 169 -16.67 -16.60 3.55
C LEU A 169 -17.64 -15.47 3.87
N GLN A 170 -17.21 -14.22 3.69
CA GLN A 170 -18.07 -13.05 3.91
C GLN A 170 -19.24 -13.03 2.93
N THR A 171 -18.99 -13.22 1.65
CA THR A 171 -20.01 -13.28 0.59
C THR A 171 -21.04 -14.37 0.88
N LEU A 172 -20.60 -15.58 1.28
CA LEU A 172 -21.52 -16.67 1.67
C LEU A 172 -22.36 -16.30 2.90
N SER A 173 -21.78 -15.62 3.89
CA SER A 173 -22.49 -15.16 5.09
C SER A 173 -23.56 -14.13 4.75
N GLU A 174 -23.26 -13.17 3.88
CA GLU A 174 -24.19 -12.14 3.41
C GLU A 174 -25.34 -12.75 2.60
N HIS A 175 -25.05 -13.67 1.68
CA HIS A 175 -26.09 -14.40 0.94
C HIS A 175 -27.00 -15.20 1.88
N ARG A 176 -26.46 -15.87 2.88
CA ARG A 176 -27.26 -16.60 3.88
C ARG A 176 -28.14 -15.66 4.68
N HIS A 177 -27.62 -14.51 5.12
CA HIS A 177 -28.38 -13.51 5.86
C HIS A 177 -29.53 -12.95 5.03
N ASN A 178 -29.26 -12.59 3.76
CA ASN A 178 -30.28 -12.09 2.84
C ASN A 178 -31.37 -13.12 2.56
N PHE A 179 -31.00 -14.41 2.39
CA PHE A 179 -31.96 -15.50 2.19
C PHE A 179 -32.87 -15.69 3.40
N LEU A 180 -32.31 -15.67 4.62
CA LEU A 180 -33.10 -15.80 5.85
C LEU A 180 -34.00 -14.59 6.10
N SER A 181 -33.55 -13.38 5.74
CA SER A 181 -34.32 -12.14 5.87
C SER A 181 -35.50 -12.09 4.87
N ALA A 182 -35.31 -12.62 3.66
CA ALA A 182 -36.35 -12.70 2.65
C ALA A 182 -37.43 -13.75 2.98
N GLY A 183 -37.03 -14.85 3.65
CA GLY A 183 -37.97 -15.93 4.06
C GLY A 183 -38.83 -15.61 5.29
N VAL A 184 -38.59 -14.49 5.98
CA VAL A 184 -39.38 -14.06 7.17
C VAL A 184 -40.52 -13.09 6.79
N MET A 185 -40.65 -12.72 5.51
CA MET A 185 -41.71 -11.79 5.03
C MET A 185 -42.92 -12.48 4.38
N GLU A 186 -43.06 -13.80 4.47
CA GLU A 186 -44.23 -14.54 3.99
C GLU A 186 -44.90 -15.33 5.15
N ASP A 187 -45.47 -14.61 6.14
CA ASP A 187 -46.53 -15.12 7.02
C ASP A 187 -47.41 -13.98 7.51
#